data_4b6d7d4be935b0cfc26fbbbfd3ebf8db
#
_entry.id   4b6d7d4be935b0cfc26fbbbfd3ebf8db
#
_cell.length_a   1.000
_cell.length_b   1.000
_cell.length_c   1.000
_cell.angle_alpha   90.00
_cell.angle_beta   90.00
_cell.angle_gamma   90.00
#
_symmetry.space_group_name_H-M   'P 1'
#
loop_
_entity.id
_entity.type
_entity.pdbx_description
1 polymer ?
#
loop_
_entity_poly.entity_id
_entity_poly.type
_entity_poly.pdbx_seq_one_letter_code
_entity_poly.pdbx_strand_id
1 'polypeptide(L)'
;MNKVRTRFAPSPTGYMHIGNLRTALFTYLIAKQNGGDFILRIEDTDQERYVDGAVEVIYKTLKDVGLNWDEGPDIGGPVVPYIQSQRMGMFKKYAEELVEKGEAYYCFCDKERLEEVRAIQEASGIAPMYDRHCRNLSPEEIKEKLDAGVPYVIRQKIPTEGEVTFHDELYGDITVDCSTLDDQILIKTDGMPTYNFANVVDDHLMGITHVVRGNEYLASAPKYNLLYKAFGWEIPTYIHVEHIMKDKQHKLSKRDGDASYEDLMKKGYLKEAVINYIALLGWAPKGENEIFSLEELVKEFDIHGLSKSPAIFDPAKLKAINGKYIKAMTPEKFAEYAIPYIKQSVHREDVDLNEIAKLLQARTELFTEIPEMVDFIDALPEYDIALYTHKKMKTNPENSLESLKEVLPVLEGVEDWTEENIHDALFDLIGKLGVKNGIVLWPLRVAVSGKAFTPGGGVEISYLIGKEDTLARIRKGIEKLS
;
A
#
# COMPACT_ATOMS: atom_id res chain seq x y z
N MET A 1 -20.92 -0.62 27.13
CA MET A 1 -19.57 -0.72 26.52
C MET A 1 -19.20 0.68 26.04
N ASN A 2 -17.98 1.14 26.30
CA ASN A 2 -17.50 2.39 25.76
C ASN A 2 -17.43 2.27 24.22
N LYS A 3 -17.69 3.38 23.50
CA LYS A 3 -17.58 3.44 22.03
C LYS A 3 -16.16 3.06 21.63
N VAL A 4 -16.00 2.21 20.60
CA VAL A 4 -14.67 1.86 20.05
C VAL A 4 -14.02 3.11 19.47
N ARG A 5 -12.80 3.39 19.88
CA ARG A 5 -12.00 4.53 19.41
C ARG A 5 -10.62 4.04 19.02
N THR A 6 -10.27 4.29 17.79
CA THR A 6 -8.96 3.91 17.24
C THR A 6 -8.23 5.16 16.73
N ARG A 7 -6.92 5.05 16.53
CA ARG A 7 -6.16 6.15 15.94
C ARG A 7 -5.12 5.66 14.94
N PHE A 8 -5.02 6.35 13.83
CA PHE A 8 -3.83 6.33 13.00
C PHE A 8 -2.95 7.51 13.39
N ALA A 9 -1.70 7.23 13.74
CA ALA A 9 -0.79 8.21 14.35
C ALA A 9 0.55 8.25 13.58
N PRO A 10 0.55 8.74 12.32
CA PRO A 10 1.74 8.76 11.50
C PRO A 10 2.70 9.90 11.88
N SER A 11 4.01 9.63 11.76
CA SER A 11 5.03 10.68 11.72
C SER A 11 5.16 11.23 10.29
N PRO A 12 5.24 12.57 10.10
CA PRO A 12 5.28 13.21 8.78
C PRO A 12 6.70 13.12 8.15
N THR A 13 7.03 11.95 7.59
CA THR A 13 8.36 11.62 7.06
C THR A 13 8.39 11.44 5.53
N GLY A 14 7.41 12.01 4.80
CA GLY A 14 7.30 11.95 3.33
C GLY A 14 6.16 11.08 2.84
N TYR A 15 6.34 10.41 1.69
CA TYR A 15 5.30 9.60 1.05
C TYR A 15 4.74 8.48 1.94
N MET A 16 3.45 8.18 1.73
CA MET A 16 2.75 7.16 2.50
C MET A 16 3.22 5.76 2.10
N HIS A 17 4.03 5.12 2.95
CA HIS A 17 4.42 3.72 2.76
C HIS A 17 3.19 2.82 2.87
N ILE A 18 3.07 1.80 1.98
CA ILE A 18 1.90 0.91 1.97
C ILE A 18 1.72 0.14 3.29
N GLY A 19 2.78 -0.10 4.05
CA GLY A 19 2.70 -0.67 5.39
C GLY A 19 1.96 0.25 6.38
N ASN A 20 2.22 1.56 6.32
CA ASN A 20 1.50 2.54 7.13
C ASN A 20 0.05 2.68 6.66
N LEU A 21 -0.18 2.68 5.34
CA LEU A 21 -1.54 2.72 4.78
C LEU A 21 -2.34 1.48 5.18
N ARG A 22 -1.72 0.28 5.22
CA ARG A 22 -2.35 -0.94 5.74
C ARG A 22 -2.72 -0.81 7.22
N THR A 23 -1.82 -0.27 8.03
CA THR A 23 -2.11 -0.02 9.45
C THR A 23 -3.26 0.95 9.60
N ALA A 24 -3.31 2.04 8.81
CA ALA A 24 -4.43 2.97 8.78
C ALA A 24 -5.73 2.27 8.37
N LEU A 25 -5.69 1.43 7.34
CA LEU A 25 -6.85 0.67 6.87
C LEU A 25 -7.38 -0.25 7.97
N PHE A 26 -6.55 -1.09 8.59
CA PHE A 26 -7.01 -1.99 9.65
C PHE A 26 -7.58 -1.21 10.85
N THR A 27 -6.93 -0.12 11.22
CA THR A 27 -7.41 0.79 12.27
C THR A 27 -8.78 1.36 11.95
N TYR A 28 -8.99 1.80 10.70
CA TYR A 28 -10.27 2.30 10.18
C TYR A 28 -11.35 1.22 10.19
N LEU A 29 -11.02 0.01 9.69
CA LEU A 29 -11.97 -1.10 9.61
C LEU A 29 -12.47 -1.51 11.00
N ILE A 30 -11.59 -1.59 12.01
CA ILE A 30 -11.97 -1.90 13.39
C ILE A 30 -12.90 -0.82 13.95
N ALA A 31 -12.60 0.45 13.75
CA ALA A 31 -13.47 1.54 14.21
C ALA A 31 -14.85 1.46 13.56
N LYS A 32 -14.90 1.46 12.23
CA LYS A 32 -16.15 1.57 11.47
C LYS A 32 -17.03 0.34 11.62
N GLN A 33 -16.47 -0.86 11.68
CA GLN A 33 -17.22 -2.09 11.94
C GLN A 33 -17.96 -2.04 13.27
N ASN A 34 -17.38 -1.40 14.28
CA ASN A 34 -17.96 -1.28 15.62
C ASN A 34 -18.74 0.02 15.84
N GLY A 35 -19.06 0.78 14.77
CA GLY A 35 -19.74 2.07 14.88
C GLY A 35 -18.94 3.10 15.68
N GLY A 36 -17.62 2.94 15.72
CA GLY A 36 -16.67 3.73 16.50
C GLY A 36 -16.08 4.91 15.74
N ASP A 37 -15.11 5.57 16.39
CA ASP A 37 -14.40 6.72 15.85
C ASP A 37 -12.99 6.33 15.38
N PHE A 38 -12.64 6.76 14.20
CA PHE A 38 -11.30 6.71 13.65
C PHE A 38 -10.64 8.07 13.73
N ILE A 39 -9.55 8.19 14.49
CA ILE A 39 -8.89 9.46 14.82
C ILE A 39 -7.58 9.55 14.05
N LEU A 40 -7.29 10.73 13.51
CA LEU A 40 -5.98 11.05 12.93
C LEU A 40 -5.20 11.92 13.91
N ARG A 41 -4.02 11.45 14.35
CA ARG A 41 -3.06 12.21 15.17
C ARG A 41 -1.73 12.30 14.45
N ILE A 42 -1.17 13.50 14.29
CA ILE A 42 0.16 13.69 13.70
C ILE A 42 1.21 13.67 14.80
N GLU A 43 2.16 12.74 14.72
CA GLU A 43 3.26 12.57 15.67
C GLU A 43 4.55 13.15 15.07
N ASP A 44 4.75 14.44 15.27
CA ASP A 44 5.82 15.27 14.71
C ASP A 44 6.91 15.64 15.75
N THR A 45 7.02 14.89 16.83
CA THR A 45 8.01 15.15 17.90
C THR A 45 9.46 14.87 17.47
N ASP A 46 9.67 14.11 16.40
CA ASP A 46 10.98 13.90 15.78
C ASP A 46 11.21 14.93 14.66
N GLN A 47 11.69 16.11 15.04
CA GLN A 47 11.91 17.24 14.13
C GLN A 47 13.05 16.99 13.12
N GLU A 48 13.98 16.06 13.40
CA GLU A 48 15.09 15.75 12.48
C GLU A 48 14.59 14.98 11.24
N ARG A 49 13.49 14.24 11.38
CA ARG A 49 12.87 13.46 10.28
C ARG A 49 11.62 14.10 9.69
N TYR A 50 11.27 15.30 10.16
CA TYR A 50 10.15 16.03 9.60
C TYR A 50 10.41 16.42 8.14
N VAL A 51 9.43 16.24 7.28
CA VAL A 51 9.48 16.62 5.86
C VAL A 51 8.32 17.57 5.55
N ASP A 52 8.65 18.75 5.05
CA ASP A 52 7.63 19.73 4.64
C ASP A 52 6.66 19.14 3.60
N GLY A 53 5.38 19.40 3.76
CA GLY A 53 4.33 18.87 2.89
C GLY A 53 3.93 17.41 3.18
N ALA A 54 4.59 16.70 4.10
CA ALA A 54 4.26 15.32 4.41
C ALA A 54 2.89 15.15 5.08
N VAL A 55 2.45 16.14 5.85
CA VAL A 55 1.12 16.14 6.48
C VAL A 55 0.02 16.21 5.42
N GLU A 56 0.19 17.07 4.42
CA GLU A 56 -0.72 17.21 3.27
C GLU A 56 -0.79 15.92 2.45
N VAL A 57 0.34 15.23 2.28
CA VAL A 57 0.38 13.91 1.61
C VAL A 57 -0.42 12.89 2.41
N ILE A 58 -0.28 12.86 3.74
CA ILE A 58 -1.08 11.98 4.60
C ILE A 58 -2.58 12.25 4.41
N TYR A 59 -3.01 13.50 4.52
CA TYR A 59 -4.43 13.87 4.35
C TYR A 59 -4.95 13.50 2.97
N LYS A 60 -4.19 13.83 1.92
CA LYS A 60 -4.56 13.54 0.54
C LYS A 60 -4.71 12.04 0.33
N THR A 61 -3.73 11.24 0.75
CA THR A 61 -3.75 9.80 0.56
C THR A 61 -4.94 9.16 1.27
N LEU A 62 -5.15 9.48 2.56
CA LEU A 62 -6.27 8.90 3.32
C LEU A 62 -7.63 9.29 2.72
N LYS A 63 -7.82 10.57 2.34
CA LYS A 63 -9.07 11.04 1.71
C LYS A 63 -9.29 10.39 0.34
N ASP A 64 -8.24 10.24 -0.45
CA ASP A 64 -8.30 9.63 -1.78
C ASP A 64 -8.78 8.17 -1.72
N VAL A 65 -8.30 7.42 -0.74
CA VAL A 65 -8.70 6.02 -0.54
C VAL A 65 -9.96 5.84 0.33
N GLY A 66 -10.60 6.93 0.76
CA GLY A 66 -11.85 6.89 1.53
C GLY A 66 -11.70 6.65 3.02
N LEU A 67 -10.48 6.66 3.59
CA LEU A 67 -10.24 6.50 5.02
C LEU A 67 -10.44 7.83 5.76
N ASN A 68 -11.69 8.33 5.76
CA ASN A 68 -12.04 9.58 6.40
C ASN A 68 -12.06 9.43 7.93
N TRP A 69 -11.41 10.36 8.63
CA TRP A 69 -11.35 10.39 10.09
C TRP A 69 -12.49 11.20 10.69
N ASP A 70 -12.85 10.86 11.91
CA ASP A 70 -13.94 11.53 12.67
C ASP A 70 -13.41 12.68 13.53
N GLU A 71 -12.13 12.62 13.91
CA GLU A 71 -11.41 13.67 14.65
C GLU A 71 -9.98 13.75 14.11
N GLY A 72 -9.44 14.96 14.04
CA GLY A 72 -8.09 15.17 13.54
C GLY A 72 -7.66 16.63 13.45
N PRO A 73 -6.44 16.89 12.97
CA PRO A 73 -5.87 18.25 12.99
C PRO A 73 -6.64 19.28 12.18
N ASP A 74 -7.23 18.86 11.05
CA ASP A 74 -7.94 19.74 10.10
C ASP A 74 -9.43 19.89 10.41
N ILE A 75 -10.04 18.92 11.08
CA ILE A 75 -11.47 18.93 11.40
C ILE A 75 -11.76 19.17 12.88
N GLY A 76 -10.73 19.10 13.74
CA GLY A 76 -10.87 19.26 15.19
C GLY A 76 -11.45 18.03 15.88
N GLY A 77 -12.02 18.25 17.05
CA GLY A 77 -12.61 17.23 17.93
C GLY A 77 -12.54 17.64 19.40
N PRO A 78 -13.01 16.80 20.34
CA PRO A 78 -13.07 17.14 21.77
C PRO A 78 -11.72 17.26 22.46
N VAL A 79 -10.62 16.71 21.88
CA VAL A 79 -9.31 16.62 22.54
C VAL A 79 -8.21 17.31 21.72
N VAL A 80 -8.54 18.47 21.14
CA VAL A 80 -7.56 19.29 20.41
C VAL A 80 -6.38 19.71 21.29
N PRO A 81 -5.20 19.95 20.70
CA PRO A 81 -4.81 19.73 19.30
C PRO A 81 -4.46 18.26 19.01
N TYR A 82 -4.59 17.85 17.72
CA TYR A 82 -4.22 16.50 17.24
C TYR A 82 -2.85 16.47 16.55
N ILE A 83 -2.03 17.49 16.75
CA ILE A 83 -0.60 17.56 16.37
C ILE A 83 0.21 17.51 17.65
N GLN A 84 1.10 16.54 17.77
CA GLN A 84 1.75 16.21 19.05
C GLN A 84 2.68 17.33 19.54
N SER A 85 3.41 18.01 18.64
CA SER A 85 4.24 19.17 19.00
C SER A 85 3.45 20.32 19.64
N GLN A 86 2.18 20.48 19.29
CA GLN A 86 1.31 21.51 19.88
C GLN A 86 0.81 21.16 21.29
N ARG A 87 1.06 19.92 21.75
CA ARG A 87 0.65 19.39 23.06
C ARG A 87 1.79 19.36 24.08
N MET A 88 2.98 19.82 23.70
CA MET A 88 4.24 19.61 24.44
C MET A 88 4.18 20.00 25.93
N GLY A 89 3.59 21.12 26.28
CA GLY A 89 3.53 21.61 27.66
C GLY A 89 2.78 20.70 28.63
N MET A 90 1.90 19.82 28.14
CA MET A 90 1.11 18.94 29.01
C MET A 90 1.86 17.66 29.43
N PHE A 91 2.76 17.13 28.60
CA PHE A 91 3.45 15.86 28.90
C PHE A 91 4.33 15.94 30.14
N LYS A 92 4.99 17.08 30.37
CA LYS A 92 5.83 17.30 31.54
C LYS A 92 5.02 17.11 32.83
N LYS A 93 3.79 17.64 32.90
CA LYS A 93 2.91 17.52 34.07
C LYS A 93 2.63 16.04 34.39
N TYR A 94 2.37 15.19 33.40
CA TYR A 94 2.14 13.76 33.62
C TYR A 94 3.42 13.03 34.06
N ALA A 95 4.58 13.42 33.53
CA ALA A 95 5.84 12.85 33.99
C ALA A 95 6.16 13.24 35.44
N GLU A 96 5.89 14.48 35.85
CA GLU A 96 6.03 14.96 37.24
C GLU A 96 5.05 14.27 38.19
N GLU A 97 3.80 13.99 37.75
CA GLU A 97 2.84 13.17 38.49
C GLU A 97 3.40 11.77 38.77
N LEU A 98 4.08 11.14 37.79
CA LEU A 98 4.73 9.83 38.01
C LEU A 98 5.91 9.94 38.97
N VAL A 99 6.65 11.04 39.00
CA VAL A 99 7.71 11.27 40.00
C VAL A 99 7.10 11.37 41.40
N GLU A 100 6.00 12.12 41.56
CA GLU A 100 5.28 12.23 42.86
C GLU A 100 4.73 10.90 43.34
N LYS A 101 4.27 10.04 42.42
CA LYS A 101 3.82 8.67 42.72
C LYS A 101 4.96 7.68 42.98
N GLY A 102 6.21 8.07 42.74
CA GLY A 102 7.38 7.19 42.90
C GLY A 102 7.57 6.21 41.71
N GLU A 103 6.86 6.41 40.60
CA GLU A 103 6.88 5.58 39.38
C GLU A 103 7.82 6.16 38.31
N ALA A 104 8.40 7.35 38.53
CA ALA A 104 9.44 7.97 37.76
C ALA A 104 10.44 8.70 38.63
N TYR A 105 11.54 9.14 38.07
CA TYR A 105 12.59 9.89 38.78
C TYR A 105 13.39 10.81 37.87
N TYR A 106 14.01 11.84 38.46
CA TYR A 106 14.94 12.73 37.80
C TYR A 106 16.30 12.05 37.59
N CYS A 107 16.84 12.12 36.40
CA CYS A 107 18.17 11.62 36.06
C CYS A 107 19.03 12.76 35.53
N PHE A 108 20.16 13.00 36.24
CA PHE A 108 21.11 14.10 35.98
C PHE A 108 22.39 13.61 35.28
N CYS A 109 22.41 12.39 34.73
CA CYS A 109 23.57 11.87 34.01
C CYS A 109 23.75 12.64 32.71
N ASP A 110 25.00 13.10 32.48
CA ASP A 110 25.43 13.67 31.22
C ASP A 110 25.68 12.60 30.14
N LYS A 111 25.94 13.06 28.94
CA LYS A 111 26.12 12.17 27.78
C LYS A 111 27.41 11.36 27.91
N GLU A 112 28.48 11.98 28.38
CA GLU A 112 29.80 11.39 28.54
C GLU A 112 29.73 10.18 29.47
N ARG A 113 29.10 10.34 30.64
CA ARG A 113 28.89 9.23 31.57
C ARG A 113 28.07 8.08 30.98
N LEU A 114 27.01 8.41 30.26
CA LEU A 114 26.16 7.38 29.62
C LEU A 114 26.92 6.60 28.54
N GLU A 115 27.79 7.27 27.77
CA GLU A 115 28.66 6.64 26.78
C GLU A 115 29.73 5.74 27.44
N GLU A 116 30.32 6.15 28.56
CA GLU A 116 31.26 5.33 29.33
C GLU A 116 30.60 4.04 29.86
N VAL A 117 29.41 4.15 30.46
CA VAL A 117 28.64 2.98 30.94
C VAL A 117 28.34 2.02 29.82
N ARG A 118 27.90 2.55 28.70
CA ARG A 118 27.61 1.77 27.50
C ARG A 118 28.84 1.01 27.00
N ALA A 119 29.98 1.71 26.90
CA ALA A 119 31.24 1.11 26.44
C ALA A 119 31.71 -0.02 27.36
N ILE A 120 31.58 0.15 28.68
CA ILE A 120 31.91 -0.89 29.68
C ILE A 120 31.00 -2.12 29.51
N GLN A 121 29.70 -1.93 29.34
CA GLN A 121 28.74 -3.00 29.15
C GLN A 121 29.00 -3.76 27.87
N GLU A 122 29.22 -3.06 26.74
CA GLU A 122 29.55 -3.68 25.46
C GLU A 122 30.86 -4.49 25.53
N ALA A 123 31.90 -3.96 26.18
CA ALA A 123 33.17 -4.64 26.38
C ALA A 123 33.01 -5.91 27.26
N SER A 124 32.01 -5.94 28.15
CA SER A 124 31.69 -7.06 29.03
C SER A 124 30.71 -8.05 28.40
N GLY A 125 30.27 -7.81 27.15
CA GLY A 125 29.28 -8.65 26.47
C GLY A 125 27.86 -8.54 27.03
N ILE A 126 27.55 -7.46 27.77
CA ILE A 126 26.25 -7.16 28.35
C ILE A 126 25.51 -6.21 27.42
N ALA A 127 24.22 -6.49 27.18
CA ALA A 127 23.39 -5.58 26.40
C ALA A 127 23.33 -4.19 27.07
N PRO A 128 23.57 -3.08 26.33
CA PRO A 128 23.57 -1.75 26.90
C PRO A 128 22.23 -1.36 27.50
N MET A 129 22.24 -1.01 28.79
CA MET A 129 21.07 -0.52 29.53
C MET A 129 21.53 0.65 30.44
N TYR A 130 20.60 1.53 30.78
CA TYR A 130 20.88 2.54 31.79
C TYR A 130 21.14 1.87 33.15
N ASP A 131 22.24 2.19 33.82
CA ASP A 131 22.70 1.59 35.07
C ASP A 131 21.91 2.03 36.29
N ARG A 132 20.84 2.78 36.14
CA ARG A 132 19.94 3.27 37.18
C ARG A 132 20.62 4.14 38.25
N HIS A 133 21.72 4.78 37.90
CA HIS A 133 22.56 5.59 38.81
C HIS A 133 21.77 6.62 39.63
N CYS A 134 20.88 7.38 39.00
CA CYS A 134 20.10 8.44 39.66
C CYS A 134 18.81 7.93 40.33
N ARG A 135 18.51 6.62 40.25
CA ARG A 135 17.23 6.05 40.67
C ARG A 135 16.92 6.21 42.13
N ASN A 136 17.95 6.25 42.99
CA ASN A 136 17.87 6.26 44.45
C ASN A 136 18.44 7.52 45.09
N LEU A 137 18.52 8.63 44.33
CA LEU A 137 18.89 9.93 44.89
C LEU A 137 17.87 10.35 45.96
N SER A 138 18.37 10.94 47.04
CA SER A 138 17.51 11.49 48.07
C SER A 138 16.75 12.73 47.62
N PRO A 139 15.62 13.08 48.22
CA PRO A 139 14.89 14.31 47.90
C PRO A 139 15.75 15.57 48.04
N GLU A 140 16.69 15.59 49.00
CA GLU A 140 17.63 16.68 49.23
C GLU A 140 18.62 16.82 48.08
N GLU A 141 19.23 15.73 47.61
CA GLU A 141 20.15 15.71 46.48
C GLU A 141 19.43 16.12 45.17
N ILE A 142 18.20 15.66 44.96
CA ILE A 142 17.39 16.05 43.81
C ILE A 142 17.13 17.55 43.87
N LYS A 143 16.68 18.08 45.01
CA LYS A 143 16.40 19.49 45.20
C LYS A 143 17.62 20.35 44.96
N GLU A 144 18.79 20.00 45.51
CA GLU A 144 20.05 20.70 45.32
C GLU A 144 20.41 20.81 43.82
N LYS A 145 20.29 19.70 43.10
CA LYS A 145 20.58 19.67 41.63
C LYS A 145 19.59 20.49 40.81
N LEU A 146 18.31 20.45 41.13
CA LEU A 146 17.28 21.24 40.49
C LEU A 146 17.47 22.75 40.76
N ASP A 147 17.74 23.14 42.04
CA ASP A 147 17.98 24.51 42.43
C ASP A 147 19.28 25.06 41.81
N ALA A 148 20.28 24.23 41.57
CA ALA A 148 21.50 24.56 40.86
C ALA A 148 21.33 24.63 39.31
N GLY A 149 20.15 24.31 38.78
CA GLY A 149 19.85 24.31 37.36
C GLY A 149 20.57 23.22 36.54
N VAL A 150 20.94 22.12 37.17
CA VAL A 150 21.59 20.98 36.50
C VAL A 150 20.61 20.38 35.47
N PRO A 151 21.01 20.23 34.19
CA PRO A 151 20.17 19.59 33.18
C PRO A 151 19.74 18.19 33.59
N TYR A 152 18.50 17.83 33.32
CA TYR A 152 17.96 16.54 33.70
C TYR A 152 17.01 15.97 32.62
N VAL A 153 16.79 14.66 32.71
CA VAL A 153 15.69 13.96 32.04
C VAL A 153 14.80 13.32 33.10
N ILE A 154 13.55 12.99 32.78
CA ILE A 154 12.68 12.18 33.63
C ILE A 154 12.66 10.78 33.07
N ARG A 155 12.94 9.77 33.91
CA ARG A 155 12.92 8.35 33.54
C ARG A 155 11.81 7.60 34.24
N GLN A 156 11.22 6.63 33.55
CA GLN A 156 10.30 5.65 34.13
C GLN A 156 11.05 4.78 35.13
N LYS A 157 10.45 4.52 36.29
CA LYS A 157 10.99 3.66 37.32
C LYS A 157 10.46 2.25 37.16
N ILE A 158 11.04 1.48 36.23
CA ILE A 158 10.61 0.11 35.95
C ILE A 158 10.99 -0.83 37.14
N PRO A 159 10.11 -1.77 37.56
CA PRO A 159 10.47 -2.77 38.56
C PRO A 159 11.74 -3.52 38.15
N THR A 160 12.60 -3.82 39.13
CA THR A 160 13.85 -4.54 38.90
C THR A 160 13.69 -6.05 38.95
N GLU A 161 12.58 -6.53 39.51
CA GLU A 161 12.22 -7.93 39.70
C GLU A 161 10.75 -8.14 39.32
N GLY A 162 10.38 -9.39 39.06
CA GLY A 162 9.03 -9.79 38.70
C GLY A 162 8.78 -9.74 37.18
N GLU A 163 7.55 -9.94 36.82
CA GLU A 163 7.12 -10.07 35.43
C GLU A 163 6.01 -9.08 35.10
N VAL A 164 5.97 -8.64 33.86
CA VAL A 164 4.85 -7.89 33.28
C VAL A 164 4.22 -8.69 32.13
N THR A 165 2.94 -8.99 32.26
CA THR A 165 2.15 -9.66 31.22
C THR A 165 1.18 -8.66 30.60
N PHE A 166 1.06 -8.69 29.28
CA PHE A 166 0.06 -7.97 28.52
C PHE A 166 -0.55 -8.88 27.45
N HIS A 167 -1.78 -8.57 27.05
CA HIS A 167 -2.48 -9.30 26.00
C HIS A 167 -2.38 -8.58 24.67
N ASP A 168 -2.12 -9.34 23.60
CA ASP A 168 -2.20 -8.90 22.21
C ASP A 168 -3.17 -9.80 21.45
N GLU A 169 -4.10 -9.23 20.72
CA GLU A 169 -5.14 -9.98 20.01
C GLU A 169 -4.56 -10.97 18.98
N LEU A 170 -3.40 -10.64 18.42
CA LEU A 170 -2.76 -11.52 17.44
C LEU A 170 -1.82 -12.54 18.10
N TYR A 171 -1.03 -12.12 19.09
CA TYR A 171 0.01 -12.99 19.69
C TYR A 171 -0.43 -13.67 20.99
N GLY A 172 -1.54 -13.24 21.58
CA GLY A 172 -2.01 -13.72 22.89
C GLY A 172 -1.26 -13.08 24.07
N ASP A 173 -1.19 -13.76 25.19
CA ASP A 173 -0.50 -13.27 26.37
C ASP A 173 1.02 -13.33 26.20
N ILE A 174 1.67 -12.19 26.42
CA ILE A 174 3.13 -12.03 26.35
C ILE A 174 3.62 -11.61 27.72
N THR A 175 4.53 -12.42 28.29
CA THR A 175 5.14 -12.18 29.60
C THR A 175 6.61 -11.84 29.42
N VAL A 176 7.06 -10.77 30.08
CA VAL A 176 8.44 -10.28 30.01
C VAL A 176 8.96 -10.04 31.42
N ASP A 177 10.17 -10.52 31.70
CA ASP A 177 10.88 -10.26 32.97
C ASP A 177 11.25 -8.77 33.06
N CYS A 178 10.84 -8.10 34.14
CA CYS A 178 11.10 -6.68 34.36
C CYS A 178 12.60 -6.37 34.43
N SER A 179 13.46 -7.31 34.82
CA SER A 179 14.91 -7.13 34.83
C SER A 179 15.52 -6.86 33.45
N THR A 180 14.84 -7.29 32.40
CA THR A 180 15.27 -7.09 30.99
C THR A 180 14.85 -5.75 30.43
N LEU A 181 14.03 -4.98 31.16
CA LEU A 181 13.51 -3.69 30.69
C LEU A 181 14.37 -2.54 31.24
N ASP A 182 14.69 -1.60 30.33
CA ASP A 182 15.44 -0.39 30.66
C ASP A 182 14.53 0.71 31.18
N ASP A 183 15.01 1.48 32.18
CA ASP A 183 14.37 2.70 32.68
C ASP A 183 14.38 3.78 31.57
N GLN A 184 13.36 3.73 30.69
CA GLN A 184 13.28 4.62 29.53
C GLN A 184 13.11 6.08 29.91
N ILE A 185 13.60 6.98 29.07
CA ILE A 185 13.35 8.42 29.21
C ILE A 185 11.89 8.71 28.83
N LEU A 186 11.20 9.45 29.69
CA LEU A 186 9.85 9.97 29.46
C LEU A 186 9.91 11.40 28.87
N ILE A 187 10.67 12.28 29.54
CA ILE A 187 10.91 13.68 29.13
C ILE A 187 12.41 13.89 28.92
N LYS A 188 12.75 14.43 27.75
CA LYS A 188 14.12 14.80 27.38
C LYS A 188 14.55 16.11 28.03
N THR A 189 15.84 16.43 27.95
CA THR A 189 16.44 17.65 28.55
C THR A 189 15.83 18.96 27.98
N ASP A 190 15.37 18.94 26.74
CA ASP A 190 14.67 20.05 26.09
C ASP A 190 13.19 20.19 26.52
N GLY A 191 12.70 19.33 27.40
CA GLY A 191 11.32 19.28 27.83
C GLY A 191 10.38 18.51 26.91
N MET A 192 10.88 17.97 25.78
CA MET A 192 10.11 17.14 24.85
C MET A 192 9.86 15.76 25.42
N PRO A 193 8.65 15.20 25.24
CA PRO A 193 8.42 13.80 25.55
C PRO A 193 9.16 12.89 24.55
N THR A 194 9.47 11.68 24.99
CA THR A 194 9.81 10.62 24.04
C THR A 194 8.54 10.08 23.39
N TYR A 195 8.68 9.47 22.21
CA TYR A 195 7.59 8.79 21.52
C TYR A 195 6.84 7.81 22.45
N ASN A 196 7.58 6.97 23.17
CA ASN A 196 7.03 5.95 24.04
C ASN A 196 6.15 6.50 25.17
N PHE A 197 6.43 7.70 25.64
CA PHE A 197 5.62 8.35 26.67
C PHE A 197 4.45 9.14 26.07
N ALA A 198 4.71 9.91 25.04
CA ALA A 198 3.69 10.75 24.40
C ALA A 198 2.51 9.94 23.87
N ASN A 199 2.78 8.77 23.25
CA ASN A 199 1.70 7.95 22.71
C ASN A 199 0.77 7.39 23.80
N VAL A 200 1.29 7.00 24.97
CA VAL A 200 0.49 6.49 26.09
C VAL A 200 -0.41 7.59 26.66
N VAL A 201 0.16 8.79 26.90
CA VAL A 201 -0.60 9.92 27.43
C VAL A 201 -1.69 10.36 26.43
N ASP A 202 -1.34 10.49 25.16
CA ASP A 202 -2.28 10.90 24.14
C ASP A 202 -3.37 9.85 23.89
N ASP A 203 -3.04 8.58 23.85
CA ASP A 203 -4.00 7.51 23.69
C ASP A 203 -5.02 7.50 24.85
N HIS A 204 -4.55 7.71 26.09
CA HIS A 204 -5.45 7.84 27.25
C HIS A 204 -6.36 9.07 27.13
N LEU A 205 -5.80 10.25 26.86
CA LEU A 205 -6.55 11.50 26.80
C LEU A 205 -7.56 11.53 25.65
N MET A 206 -7.24 10.90 24.54
CA MET A 206 -8.13 10.75 23.38
C MET A 206 -9.11 9.58 23.53
N GLY A 207 -9.06 8.86 24.64
CA GLY A 207 -9.96 7.75 24.95
C GLY A 207 -9.81 6.58 23.97
N ILE A 208 -8.58 6.32 23.50
CA ILE A 208 -8.29 5.23 22.56
C ILE A 208 -8.51 3.88 23.23
N THR A 209 -9.34 3.06 22.63
CA THR A 209 -9.69 1.72 23.14
C THR A 209 -8.91 0.59 22.44
N HIS A 210 -8.53 0.80 21.16
CA HIS A 210 -7.80 -0.18 20.38
C HIS A 210 -6.61 0.47 19.67
N VAL A 211 -5.45 -0.17 19.81
CA VAL A 211 -4.17 0.27 19.25
C VAL A 211 -3.70 -0.73 18.21
N VAL A 212 -3.79 -0.36 16.94
CA VAL A 212 -3.21 -1.11 15.83
C VAL A 212 -1.89 -0.47 15.43
N ARG A 213 -0.82 -1.27 15.32
CA ARG A 213 0.52 -0.80 14.90
C ARG A 213 1.41 -1.98 14.47
N GLY A 214 2.60 -1.67 13.95
CA GLY A 214 3.56 -2.70 13.56
C GLY A 214 4.12 -3.51 14.74
N ASN A 215 4.52 -4.75 14.47
CA ASN A 215 5.06 -5.67 15.48
C ASN A 215 6.42 -5.22 16.07
N GLU A 216 7.09 -4.25 15.49
CA GLU A 216 8.30 -3.62 16.06
C GLU A 216 8.07 -2.98 17.42
N TYR A 217 6.83 -2.66 17.75
CA TYR A 217 6.45 -2.08 19.05
C TYR A 217 6.15 -3.13 20.14
N LEU A 218 6.12 -4.42 19.82
CA LEU A 218 5.91 -5.48 20.82
C LEU A 218 6.94 -5.41 21.96
N ALA A 219 8.20 -5.15 21.65
CA ALA A 219 9.26 -5.03 22.64
C ALA A 219 9.08 -3.82 23.58
N SER A 220 8.34 -2.80 23.17
CA SER A 220 8.04 -1.62 23.98
C SER A 220 6.73 -1.73 24.75
N ALA A 221 5.82 -2.60 24.35
CA ALA A 221 4.51 -2.76 24.97
C ALA A 221 4.53 -3.03 26.48
N PRO A 222 5.49 -3.82 27.05
CA PRO A 222 5.60 -3.99 28.49
C PRO A 222 5.76 -2.66 29.23
N LYS A 223 6.58 -1.73 28.70
CA LYS A 223 6.83 -0.42 29.31
C LYS A 223 5.58 0.46 29.24
N TYR A 224 4.80 0.38 28.16
CA TYR A 224 3.51 1.09 28.06
C TYR A 224 2.50 0.59 29.09
N ASN A 225 2.40 -0.74 29.25
CA ASN A 225 1.52 -1.34 30.24
C ASN A 225 1.89 -0.93 31.69
N LEU A 226 3.18 -0.82 31.98
CA LEU A 226 3.65 -0.31 33.27
C LEU A 226 3.28 1.16 33.49
N LEU A 227 3.32 2.01 32.42
CA LEU A 227 2.85 3.40 32.49
C LEU A 227 1.35 3.47 32.75
N TYR A 228 0.51 2.72 32.01
CA TYR A 228 -0.93 2.66 32.26
C TYR A 228 -1.24 2.25 33.69
N LYS A 229 -0.56 1.21 34.20
CA LYS A 229 -0.71 0.75 35.62
C LYS A 229 -0.29 1.82 36.60
N ALA A 230 0.84 2.51 36.42
CA ALA A 230 1.34 3.57 37.29
C ALA A 230 0.38 4.75 37.39
N PHE A 231 -0.27 5.10 36.27
CA PHE A 231 -1.33 6.11 36.28
C PHE A 231 -2.67 5.62 36.82
N GLY A 232 -2.92 4.30 36.87
CA GLY A 232 -4.23 3.73 37.16
C GLY A 232 -5.21 3.84 35.98
N TRP A 233 -4.71 3.91 34.75
CA TRP A 233 -5.50 4.03 33.52
C TRP A 233 -5.85 2.67 32.92
N GLU A 234 -6.96 2.61 32.17
CA GLU A 234 -7.33 1.41 31.40
C GLU A 234 -6.31 1.19 30.27
N ILE A 235 -5.89 -0.05 30.12
CA ILE A 235 -4.96 -0.47 29.04
C ILE A 235 -5.79 -0.72 27.78
N PRO A 236 -5.44 -0.14 26.63
CA PRO A 236 -6.14 -0.40 25.39
C PRO A 236 -5.89 -1.82 24.88
N THR A 237 -6.80 -2.31 24.04
CA THR A 237 -6.59 -3.57 23.30
C THR A 237 -5.49 -3.38 22.26
N TYR A 238 -4.47 -4.24 22.29
CA TYR A 238 -3.35 -4.20 21.34
C TYR A 238 -3.55 -5.17 20.18
N ILE A 239 -3.22 -4.72 18.97
CA ILE A 239 -3.19 -5.53 17.76
C ILE A 239 -1.90 -5.17 17.01
N HIS A 240 -0.86 -5.98 17.19
CA HIS A 240 0.41 -5.78 16.51
C HIS A 240 0.44 -6.57 15.20
N VAL A 241 0.53 -5.88 14.06
CA VAL A 241 0.51 -6.50 12.75
C VAL A 241 1.91 -6.69 12.19
N GLU A 242 2.12 -7.79 11.49
CA GLU A 242 3.40 -8.14 10.88
C GLU A 242 3.83 -7.19 9.77
N HIS A 243 5.12 -7.17 9.46
CA HIS A 243 5.65 -6.34 8.37
C HIS A 243 5.20 -6.82 6.99
N ILE A 244 5.21 -5.89 6.03
CA ILE A 244 5.17 -6.22 4.61
C ILE A 244 6.62 -6.42 4.14
N MET A 245 6.88 -7.58 3.55
CA MET A 245 8.19 -7.97 3.05
C MET A 245 8.24 -7.83 1.54
N LYS A 246 9.42 -7.54 0.99
CA LYS A 246 9.71 -7.64 -0.44
C LYS A 246 9.91 -9.10 -0.86
N ASP A 247 10.60 -9.86 -0.03
CA ASP A 247 10.90 -11.28 -0.16
C ASP A 247 11.03 -11.91 1.23
N LYS A 248 11.42 -13.18 1.30
CA LYS A 248 11.55 -13.91 2.59
C LYS A 248 12.56 -13.31 3.58
N GLN A 249 13.46 -12.45 3.13
CA GLN A 249 14.56 -11.93 3.94
C GLN A 249 14.55 -10.42 4.10
N HIS A 250 13.97 -9.69 3.16
CA HIS A 250 14.04 -8.23 3.10
C HIS A 250 12.67 -7.59 3.31
N LYS A 251 12.63 -6.58 4.18
CA LYS A 251 11.45 -5.71 4.31
C LYS A 251 11.26 -4.89 3.05
N LEU A 252 10.01 -4.64 2.67
CA LEU A 252 9.70 -3.71 1.61
C LEU A 252 10.10 -2.30 2.05
N SER A 253 10.87 -1.60 1.23
CA SER A 253 11.43 -0.29 1.53
C SER A 253 11.06 0.74 0.48
N LYS A 254 11.12 2.04 0.84
CA LYS A 254 10.86 3.15 -0.10
C LYS A 254 11.75 3.14 -1.35
N ARG A 255 12.89 2.44 -1.32
CA ARG A 255 13.82 2.33 -2.46
C ARG A 255 13.38 1.28 -3.51
N ASP A 256 12.39 0.47 -3.20
CA ASP A 256 11.94 -0.62 -4.08
C ASP A 256 10.97 -0.15 -5.17
N GLY A 257 10.55 1.13 -5.18
CA GLY A 257 9.72 1.73 -6.24
C GLY A 257 8.25 1.28 -6.27
N ASP A 258 7.84 0.38 -5.35
CA ASP A 258 6.47 -0.11 -5.17
C ASP A 258 5.99 0.04 -3.72
N ALA A 259 6.75 0.75 -2.91
CA ALA A 259 6.52 0.81 -1.48
C ALA A 259 5.63 1.98 -1.04
N SER A 260 5.35 2.96 -1.91
CA SER A 260 4.45 4.07 -1.60
C SER A 260 3.16 4.01 -2.40
N TYR A 261 2.09 4.55 -1.79
CA TYR A 261 0.80 4.69 -2.47
C TYR A 261 0.94 5.54 -3.75
N GLU A 262 1.68 6.63 -3.67
CA GLU A 262 1.91 7.55 -4.78
C GLU A 262 2.61 6.88 -5.98
N ASP A 263 3.54 5.96 -5.72
CA ASP A 263 4.22 5.22 -6.78
C ASP A 263 3.27 4.25 -7.48
N LEU A 264 2.39 3.60 -6.73
CA LEU A 264 1.36 2.72 -7.30
C LEU A 264 0.36 3.50 -8.16
N MET A 265 -0.06 4.71 -7.71
CA MET A 265 -0.93 5.58 -8.51
C MET A 265 -0.26 6.00 -9.82
N LYS A 266 1.03 6.37 -9.80
CA LYS A 266 1.80 6.71 -11.01
C LYS A 266 1.92 5.54 -11.99
N LYS A 267 1.94 4.31 -11.50
CA LYS A 267 1.93 3.10 -12.34
C LYS A 267 0.57 2.78 -12.95
N GLY A 268 -0.47 3.53 -12.62
CA GLY A 268 -1.81 3.37 -13.19
C GLY A 268 -2.69 2.33 -12.49
N TYR A 269 -2.38 2.00 -11.25
CA TYR A 269 -3.29 1.20 -10.43
C TYR A 269 -4.50 2.02 -9.96
N LEU A 270 -5.64 1.38 -9.84
CA LEU A 270 -6.84 1.96 -9.24
C LEU A 270 -6.70 1.98 -7.71
N LYS A 271 -7.12 3.06 -7.09
CA LYS A 271 -7.09 3.21 -5.63
C LYS A 271 -7.89 2.13 -4.91
N GLU A 272 -9.04 1.75 -5.44
CA GLU A 272 -9.90 0.67 -4.93
C GLU A 272 -9.17 -0.69 -4.96
N ALA A 273 -8.46 -0.98 -6.04
CA ALA A 273 -7.66 -2.20 -6.17
C ALA A 273 -6.47 -2.21 -5.20
N VAL A 274 -5.81 -1.07 -5.03
CA VAL A 274 -4.70 -0.94 -4.07
C VAL A 274 -5.18 -1.16 -2.64
N ILE A 275 -6.28 -0.54 -2.23
CA ILE A 275 -6.86 -0.72 -0.88
C ILE A 275 -7.28 -2.17 -0.65
N ASN A 276 -7.96 -2.77 -1.60
CA ASN A 276 -8.35 -4.19 -1.51
C ASN A 276 -7.12 -5.09 -1.37
N TYR A 277 -6.10 -4.89 -2.21
CA TYR A 277 -4.88 -5.67 -2.16
C TYR A 277 -4.12 -5.50 -0.83
N ILE A 278 -4.01 -4.25 -0.34
CA ILE A 278 -3.38 -3.95 0.94
C ILE A 278 -4.11 -4.63 2.11
N ALA A 279 -5.44 -4.72 2.06
CA ALA A 279 -6.20 -5.47 3.06
C ALA A 279 -5.79 -6.94 3.10
N LEU A 280 -5.58 -7.57 1.94
CA LEU A 280 -5.17 -8.97 1.84
C LEU A 280 -3.69 -9.22 2.24
N LEU A 281 -2.89 -8.16 2.43
CA LEU A 281 -1.52 -8.29 2.91
C LEU A 281 -1.50 -8.53 4.43
N GLY A 282 -1.67 -9.78 4.81
CA GLY A 282 -1.65 -10.22 6.21
C GLY A 282 -3.05 -10.34 6.84
N TRP A 283 -4.11 -10.30 6.04
CA TRP A 283 -5.47 -10.66 6.43
C TRP A 283 -6.08 -11.62 5.41
N ALA A 284 -6.79 -12.64 5.89
CA ALA A 284 -7.52 -13.60 5.07
C ALA A 284 -9.03 -13.49 5.36
N PRO A 285 -9.88 -13.30 4.34
CA PRO A 285 -11.33 -13.34 4.49
C PRO A 285 -11.80 -14.75 4.84
N LYS A 286 -12.99 -14.88 5.43
CA LYS A 286 -13.59 -16.19 5.78
C LYS A 286 -14.00 -17.02 4.57
N GLY A 287 -14.20 -16.41 3.41
CA GLY A 287 -14.61 -17.05 2.17
C GLY A 287 -13.53 -17.04 1.10
N GLU A 288 -13.90 -17.47 -0.12
CA GLU A 288 -12.99 -17.48 -1.28
C GLU A 288 -12.95 -16.12 -2.04
N ASN A 289 -13.83 -15.18 -1.67
CA ASN A 289 -13.86 -13.87 -2.30
C ASN A 289 -12.64 -13.06 -1.87
N GLU A 290 -11.94 -12.47 -2.83
CA GLU A 290 -10.79 -11.57 -2.61
C GLU A 290 -11.04 -10.15 -3.14
N ILE A 291 -12.23 -9.87 -3.67
CA ILE A 291 -12.55 -8.54 -4.26
C ILE A 291 -13.63 -7.89 -3.40
N PHE A 292 -13.29 -6.78 -2.77
CA PHE A 292 -14.12 -6.07 -1.82
C PHE A 292 -14.08 -4.56 -2.04
N SER A 293 -15.22 -3.90 -2.06
CA SER A 293 -15.28 -2.45 -1.82
C SER A 293 -14.84 -2.11 -0.40
N LEU A 294 -14.59 -0.84 -0.11
CA LEU A 294 -14.24 -0.43 1.25
C LEU A 294 -15.37 -0.70 2.24
N GLU A 295 -16.63 -0.53 1.82
CA GLU A 295 -17.82 -0.83 2.62
C GLU A 295 -17.97 -2.34 2.90
N GLU A 296 -17.63 -3.18 1.93
CA GLU A 296 -17.59 -4.63 2.13
C GLU A 296 -16.43 -5.02 3.06
N LEU A 297 -15.25 -4.41 2.92
CA LEU A 297 -14.15 -4.63 3.86
C LEU A 297 -14.54 -4.27 5.30
N VAL A 298 -15.27 -3.17 5.53
CA VAL A 298 -15.78 -2.82 6.87
C VAL A 298 -16.67 -3.93 7.45
N LYS A 299 -17.47 -4.61 6.62
CA LYS A 299 -18.38 -5.67 7.08
C LYS A 299 -17.67 -7.00 7.30
N GLU A 300 -16.74 -7.34 6.39
CA GLU A 300 -16.11 -8.67 6.33
C GLU A 300 -14.84 -8.77 7.18
N PHE A 301 -14.21 -7.64 7.52
CA PHE A 301 -12.96 -7.65 8.27
C PHE A 301 -13.15 -8.32 9.64
N ASP A 302 -12.23 -9.22 9.97
CA ASP A 302 -12.19 -9.91 11.27
C ASP A 302 -10.74 -9.98 11.73
N ILE A 303 -10.46 -9.47 12.92
CA ILE A 303 -9.12 -9.50 13.52
C ILE A 303 -8.56 -10.92 13.62
N HIS A 304 -9.41 -11.93 13.77
CA HIS A 304 -9.01 -13.33 13.80
C HIS A 304 -8.52 -13.87 12.45
N GLY A 305 -8.79 -13.14 11.35
CA GLY A 305 -8.22 -13.41 10.03
C GLY A 305 -6.81 -12.84 9.82
N LEU A 306 -6.28 -12.09 10.79
CA LEU A 306 -4.92 -11.55 10.73
C LEU A 306 -3.85 -12.64 10.86
N SER A 307 -2.81 -12.54 10.05
CA SER A 307 -1.69 -13.49 10.03
C SER A 307 -0.58 -13.10 11.00
N LYS A 308 -0.07 -14.10 11.72
CA LYS A 308 1.16 -13.99 12.54
C LYS A 308 2.45 -14.09 11.71
N SER A 309 2.34 -14.26 10.41
CA SER A 309 3.48 -14.33 9.50
C SER A 309 3.53 -13.09 8.61
N PRO A 310 4.72 -12.57 8.32
CA PRO A 310 4.89 -11.45 7.41
C PRO A 310 4.27 -11.73 6.02
N ALA A 311 3.61 -10.73 5.46
CA ALA A 311 3.07 -10.81 4.10
C ALA A 311 4.12 -10.37 3.08
N ILE A 312 4.26 -11.12 1.99
CA ILE A 312 5.16 -10.75 0.89
C ILE A 312 4.36 -9.94 -0.14
N PHE A 313 4.90 -8.79 -0.53
CA PHE A 313 4.33 -7.97 -1.61
C PHE A 313 4.50 -8.68 -2.95
N ASP A 314 3.38 -8.97 -3.62
CA ASP A 314 3.33 -9.62 -4.93
C ASP A 314 2.75 -8.67 -5.98
N PRO A 315 3.59 -8.06 -6.84
CA PRO A 315 3.12 -7.17 -7.91
C PRO A 315 2.19 -7.85 -8.92
N ALA A 316 2.39 -9.15 -9.18
CA ALA A 316 1.55 -9.88 -10.11
C ALA A 316 0.13 -10.07 -9.54
N LYS A 317 0.00 -10.38 -8.25
CA LYS A 317 -1.30 -10.46 -7.56
C LYS A 317 -2.00 -9.10 -7.54
N LEU A 318 -1.28 -8.00 -7.25
CA LEU A 318 -1.84 -6.65 -7.30
C LEU A 318 -2.35 -6.32 -8.70
N LYS A 319 -1.56 -6.60 -9.74
CA LYS A 319 -1.94 -6.38 -11.13
C LYS A 319 -3.19 -7.18 -11.52
N ALA A 320 -3.25 -8.44 -11.14
CA ALA A 320 -4.41 -9.30 -11.39
C ALA A 320 -5.69 -8.78 -10.68
N ILE A 321 -5.57 -8.32 -9.42
CA ILE A 321 -6.68 -7.68 -8.69
C ILE A 321 -7.11 -6.41 -9.43
N ASN A 322 -6.19 -5.55 -9.83
CA ASN A 322 -6.48 -4.34 -10.59
C ASN A 322 -7.25 -4.64 -11.88
N GLY A 323 -6.82 -5.66 -12.63
CA GLY A 323 -7.52 -6.13 -13.83
C GLY A 323 -8.95 -6.60 -13.57
N LYS A 324 -9.24 -7.17 -12.39
CA LYS A 324 -10.62 -7.55 -12.01
C LYS A 324 -11.49 -6.31 -11.80
N TYR A 325 -10.98 -5.25 -11.16
CA TYR A 325 -11.69 -3.98 -11.00
C TYR A 325 -11.95 -3.30 -12.36
N ILE A 326 -10.94 -3.29 -13.24
CA ILE A 326 -11.07 -2.72 -14.60
C ILE A 326 -12.16 -3.47 -15.40
N LYS A 327 -12.15 -4.80 -15.36
CA LYS A 327 -13.16 -5.63 -16.07
C LYS A 327 -14.57 -5.46 -15.52
N ALA A 328 -14.71 -5.10 -14.25
CA ALA A 328 -16.00 -4.86 -13.60
C ALA A 328 -16.57 -3.45 -13.86
N MET A 329 -15.82 -2.56 -14.49
CA MET A 329 -16.32 -1.22 -14.88
C MET A 329 -17.39 -1.34 -15.96
N THR A 330 -18.30 -0.35 -16.03
CA THR A 330 -19.12 -0.21 -17.23
C THR A 330 -18.25 0.21 -18.42
N PRO A 331 -18.65 -0.14 -19.67
CA PRO A 331 -17.86 0.26 -20.85
C PRO A 331 -17.61 1.78 -20.92
N GLU A 332 -18.59 2.60 -20.54
CA GLU A 332 -18.47 4.05 -20.54
C GLU A 332 -17.43 4.52 -19.52
N LYS A 333 -17.45 3.94 -18.33
CA LYS A 333 -16.49 4.26 -17.28
C LYS A 333 -15.09 3.83 -17.66
N PHE A 334 -14.94 2.64 -18.27
CA PHE A 334 -13.66 2.20 -18.79
C PHE A 334 -13.13 3.15 -19.88
N ALA A 335 -13.99 3.54 -20.85
CA ALA A 335 -13.61 4.47 -21.91
C ALA A 335 -13.14 5.83 -21.35
N GLU A 336 -13.81 6.37 -20.32
CA GLU A 336 -13.38 7.61 -19.64
C GLU A 336 -11.92 7.53 -19.16
N TYR A 337 -11.52 6.40 -18.59
CA TYR A 337 -10.15 6.19 -18.11
C TYR A 337 -9.17 5.84 -19.25
N ALA A 338 -9.59 5.04 -20.23
CA ALA A 338 -8.72 4.49 -21.26
C ALA A 338 -8.37 5.50 -22.38
N ILE A 339 -9.33 6.34 -22.78
CA ILE A 339 -9.16 7.28 -23.90
C ILE A 339 -7.94 8.21 -23.74
N PRO A 340 -7.63 8.78 -22.55
CA PRO A 340 -6.42 9.57 -22.38
C PRO A 340 -5.12 8.81 -22.66
N TYR A 341 -5.10 7.50 -22.38
CA TYR A 341 -3.96 6.64 -22.67
C TYR A 341 -3.92 6.21 -24.15
N ILE A 342 -5.08 5.91 -24.76
CA ILE A 342 -5.19 5.61 -26.19
C ILE A 342 -4.63 6.77 -27.01
N LYS A 343 -4.98 8.01 -26.66
CA LYS A 343 -4.51 9.23 -27.33
C LYS A 343 -3.00 9.48 -27.24
N GLN A 344 -2.27 8.75 -26.42
CA GLN A 344 -0.80 8.84 -26.38
C GLN A 344 -0.13 8.15 -27.57
N SER A 345 -0.84 7.21 -28.22
CA SER A 345 -0.31 6.44 -29.35
C SER A 345 -1.20 6.45 -30.59
N VAL A 346 -2.46 6.85 -30.46
CA VAL A 346 -3.43 6.90 -31.58
C VAL A 346 -3.80 8.37 -31.85
N HIS A 347 -3.35 8.89 -32.99
CA HIS A 347 -3.53 10.29 -33.42
C HIS A 347 -4.47 10.42 -34.60
N ARG A 348 -4.87 9.31 -35.20
CA ARG A 348 -5.82 9.26 -36.33
C ARG A 348 -7.20 9.78 -35.90
N GLU A 349 -7.79 10.64 -36.73
CA GLU A 349 -9.12 11.21 -36.50
C GLU A 349 -10.26 10.34 -37.07
N ASP A 350 -9.94 9.42 -37.96
CA ASP A 350 -10.88 8.52 -38.65
C ASP A 350 -11.16 7.21 -37.90
N VAL A 351 -10.59 7.03 -36.70
CA VAL A 351 -10.76 5.84 -35.85
C VAL A 351 -11.58 6.18 -34.59
N ASP A 352 -12.60 5.36 -34.31
CA ASP A 352 -13.41 5.54 -33.09
C ASP A 352 -12.68 5.03 -31.87
N LEU A 353 -12.30 5.94 -30.96
CA LEU A 353 -11.61 5.63 -29.72
C LEU A 353 -12.47 4.80 -28.76
N ASN A 354 -13.80 4.85 -28.85
CA ASN A 354 -14.69 4.03 -28.03
C ASN A 354 -14.68 2.57 -28.50
N GLU A 355 -14.57 2.33 -29.80
CA GLU A 355 -14.41 0.97 -30.32
C GLU A 355 -13.06 0.38 -29.90
N ILE A 356 -11.98 1.16 -29.91
CA ILE A 356 -10.70 0.74 -29.35
C ILE A 356 -10.85 0.38 -27.85
N ALA A 357 -11.52 1.23 -27.08
CA ALA A 357 -11.73 1.01 -25.65
C ALA A 357 -12.50 -0.29 -25.38
N LYS A 358 -13.56 -0.58 -26.14
CA LYS A 358 -14.31 -1.85 -26.01
C LYS A 358 -13.41 -3.08 -26.16
N LEU A 359 -12.50 -3.05 -27.16
CA LEU A 359 -11.59 -4.17 -27.38
C LEU A 359 -10.55 -4.32 -26.27
N LEU A 360 -10.16 -3.20 -25.64
CA LEU A 360 -9.14 -3.17 -24.60
C LEU A 360 -9.62 -3.69 -23.25
N GLN A 361 -10.87 -3.44 -22.84
CA GLN A 361 -11.35 -3.63 -21.47
C GLN A 361 -11.09 -5.05 -20.92
N ALA A 362 -11.37 -6.08 -21.72
CA ALA A 362 -11.19 -7.48 -21.29
C ALA A 362 -9.73 -7.88 -21.07
N ARG A 363 -8.77 -7.10 -21.59
CA ARG A 363 -7.33 -7.42 -21.63
C ARG A 363 -6.46 -6.44 -20.85
N THR A 364 -7.02 -5.30 -20.46
CA THR A 364 -6.30 -4.27 -19.70
C THR A 364 -6.21 -4.68 -18.23
N GLU A 365 -5.00 -4.69 -17.70
CA GLU A 365 -4.72 -4.84 -16.27
C GLU A 365 -4.15 -3.57 -15.66
N LEU A 366 -3.49 -2.73 -16.48
CA LEU A 366 -3.00 -1.40 -16.12
C LEU A 366 -3.27 -0.42 -17.28
N PHE A 367 -3.81 0.75 -16.97
CA PHE A 367 -4.08 1.77 -18.00
C PHE A 367 -2.80 2.28 -18.68
N THR A 368 -1.69 2.30 -17.95
CA THR A 368 -0.38 2.73 -18.48
C THR A 368 0.20 1.78 -19.54
N GLU A 369 -0.34 0.58 -19.71
CA GLU A 369 0.06 -0.38 -20.75
C GLU A 369 -0.70 -0.17 -22.06
N ILE A 370 -1.80 0.59 -22.03
CA ILE A 370 -2.66 0.82 -23.21
C ILE A 370 -1.89 1.42 -24.40
N PRO A 371 -1.02 2.43 -24.24
CA PRO A 371 -0.30 3.00 -25.37
C PRO A 371 0.46 1.95 -26.19
N GLU A 372 1.14 1.01 -25.54
CA GLU A 372 1.87 -0.08 -26.19
C GLU A 372 0.94 -1.14 -26.81
N MET A 373 -0.29 -1.26 -26.30
CA MET A 373 -1.26 -2.22 -26.83
C MET A 373 -1.88 -1.74 -28.15
N VAL A 374 -1.84 -0.44 -28.44
CA VAL A 374 -2.54 0.19 -29.58
C VAL A 374 -1.63 1.00 -30.51
N ASP A 375 -0.31 1.04 -30.29
CA ASP A 375 0.66 1.80 -31.07
C ASP A 375 0.71 1.44 -32.57
N PHE A 376 0.28 0.23 -32.92
CA PHE A 376 0.20 -0.24 -34.29
C PHE A 376 -0.96 0.39 -35.13
N ILE A 377 -1.91 1.07 -34.48
CA ILE A 377 -3.11 1.60 -35.14
C ILE A 377 -2.72 2.70 -36.12
N ASP A 378 -1.90 3.67 -35.69
CA ASP A 378 -1.47 4.78 -36.58
C ASP A 378 -0.51 4.30 -37.66
N ALA A 379 0.39 3.40 -37.36
CA ALA A 379 1.35 2.86 -38.29
C ALA A 379 1.74 1.42 -37.99
N LEU A 380 1.87 0.59 -39.00
CA LEU A 380 2.35 -0.78 -38.84
C LEU A 380 3.80 -0.77 -38.35
N PRO A 381 4.14 -1.30 -37.19
CA PRO A 381 5.51 -1.38 -36.69
C PRO A 381 6.35 -2.35 -37.54
N GLU A 382 7.66 -2.22 -37.46
CA GLU A 382 8.55 -3.28 -37.97
C GLU A 382 8.42 -4.52 -37.08
N TYR A 383 8.31 -5.69 -37.69
CA TYR A 383 8.12 -6.95 -36.99
C TYR A 383 8.88 -8.11 -37.65
N ASP A 384 9.20 -9.13 -36.87
CA ASP A 384 9.87 -10.34 -37.32
C ASP A 384 8.87 -11.32 -37.96
N ILE A 385 9.27 -11.95 -39.07
CA ILE A 385 8.50 -13.03 -39.73
C ILE A 385 8.24 -14.22 -38.81
N ALA A 386 9.06 -14.40 -37.80
CA ALA A 386 8.86 -15.43 -36.76
C ALA A 386 7.49 -15.31 -36.06
N LEU A 387 6.86 -14.12 -36.04
CA LEU A 387 5.51 -13.92 -35.49
C LEU A 387 4.42 -14.72 -36.21
N TYR A 388 4.64 -15.06 -37.47
CA TYR A 388 3.72 -15.91 -38.23
C TYR A 388 3.74 -17.37 -37.76
N THR A 389 4.76 -17.78 -36.99
CA THR A 389 4.84 -19.12 -36.42
C THR A 389 4.09 -19.20 -35.08
N HIS A 390 3.01 -20.00 -35.03
CA HIS A 390 2.26 -20.19 -33.80
C HIS A 390 1.85 -21.65 -33.60
N LYS A 391 2.36 -22.30 -32.55
CA LYS A 391 2.19 -23.74 -32.29
C LYS A 391 0.71 -24.17 -32.16
N LYS A 392 -0.09 -23.41 -31.40
CA LYS A 392 -1.52 -23.73 -31.19
C LYS A 392 -2.36 -23.49 -32.43
N MET A 393 -2.06 -22.45 -33.20
CA MET A 393 -2.77 -22.11 -34.45
C MET A 393 -2.27 -22.94 -35.62
N LYS A 394 -1.13 -23.64 -35.46
CA LYS A 394 -0.49 -24.46 -36.48
C LYS A 394 -0.05 -23.67 -37.70
N THR A 395 0.42 -22.44 -37.50
CA THR A 395 0.92 -21.55 -38.53
C THR A 395 2.44 -21.53 -38.56
N ASN A 396 2.98 -21.27 -39.73
CA ASN A 396 4.37 -20.98 -40.03
C ASN A 396 4.44 -19.95 -41.20
N PRO A 397 5.61 -19.43 -41.57
CA PRO A 397 5.71 -18.45 -42.66
C PRO A 397 5.13 -18.93 -43.99
N GLU A 398 5.32 -20.19 -44.36
CA GLU A 398 4.88 -20.76 -45.63
C GLU A 398 3.34 -20.80 -45.73
N ASN A 399 2.64 -21.46 -44.77
CA ASN A 399 1.19 -21.51 -44.82
C ASN A 399 0.52 -20.18 -44.51
N SER A 400 1.23 -19.28 -43.79
CA SER A 400 0.76 -17.90 -43.58
C SER A 400 0.79 -17.09 -44.87
N LEU A 401 1.81 -17.28 -45.72
CA LEU A 401 1.88 -16.66 -47.03
C LEU A 401 0.71 -17.11 -47.94
N GLU A 402 0.47 -18.43 -47.97
CA GLU A 402 -0.65 -18.99 -48.73
C GLU A 402 -1.99 -18.40 -48.23
N SER A 403 -2.19 -18.40 -46.91
CA SER A 403 -3.40 -17.87 -46.27
C SER A 403 -3.62 -16.39 -46.62
N LEU A 404 -2.61 -15.55 -46.52
CA LEU A 404 -2.73 -14.12 -46.86
C LEU A 404 -3.05 -13.87 -48.32
N LYS A 405 -2.52 -14.69 -49.27
CA LYS A 405 -2.85 -14.65 -50.68
C LYS A 405 -4.32 -14.96 -50.96
N GLU A 406 -4.93 -15.88 -50.19
CA GLU A 406 -6.35 -16.20 -50.27
C GLU A 406 -7.24 -15.13 -49.59
N VAL A 407 -6.78 -14.56 -48.48
CA VAL A 407 -7.52 -13.54 -47.71
C VAL A 407 -7.62 -12.22 -48.49
N LEU A 408 -6.56 -11.79 -49.19
CA LEU A 408 -6.50 -10.50 -49.87
C LEU A 408 -7.66 -10.28 -50.84
N PRO A 409 -7.91 -11.16 -51.85
CA PRO A 409 -9.00 -10.94 -52.83
C PRO A 409 -10.38 -11.05 -52.18
N VAL A 410 -10.55 -11.84 -51.11
CA VAL A 410 -11.81 -11.96 -50.38
C VAL A 410 -12.14 -10.63 -49.71
N LEU A 411 -11.18 -10.01 -49.03
CA LEU A 411 -11.39 -8.74 -48.35
C LEU A 411 -11.47 -7.55 -49.34
N GLU A 412 -10.82 -7.62 -50.52
CA GLU A 412 -11.01 -6.67 -51.62
C GLU A 412 -12.47 -6.63 -52.09
N GLY A 413 -13.14 -7.80 -52.13
CA GLY A 413 -14.53 -7.97 -52.53
C GLY A 413 -15.57 -7.50 -51.51
N VAL A 414 -15.21 -7.19 -50.26
CA VAL A 414 -16.16 -6.69 -49.24
C VAL A 414 -16.53 -5.24 -49.58
N GLU A 415 -17.75 -4.97 -50.05
CA GLU A 415 -18.21 -3.63 -50.41
C GLU A 415 -18.50 -2.77 -49.19
N ASP A 416 -19.32 -3.26 -48.27
CA ASP A 416 -19.67 -2.58 -47.02
C ASP A 416 -18.75 -3.08 -45.91
N TRP A 417 -17.81 -2.19 -45.44
CA TRP A 417 -16.73 -2.53 -44.53
C TRP A 417 -17.21 -2.47 -43.07
N THR A 418 -17.95 -3.50 -42.66
CA THR A 418 -18.43 -3.71 -41.30
C THR A 418 -17.74 -4.92 -40.68
N GLU A 419 -17.65 -4.97 -39.33
CA GLU A 419 -17.05 -6.10 -38.61
C GLU A 419 -17.76 -7.42 -38.99
N GLU A 420 -19.12 -7.40 -39.12
CA GLU A 420 -19.92 -8.56 -39.47
C GLU A 420 -19.58 -9.05 -40.89
N ASN A 421 -19.53 -8.16 -41.90
CA ASN A 421 -19.23 -8.53 -43.29
C ASN A 421 -17.79 -9.03 -43.44
N ILE A 422 -16.84 -8.47 -42.74
CA ILE A 422 -15.44 -8.94 -42.70
C ILE A 422 -15.38 -10.35 -42.06
N HIS A 423 -16.06 -10.54 -40.95
CA HIS A 423 -16.15 -11.81 -40.26
C HIS A 423 -16.73 -12.88 -41.19
N ASP A 424 -17.89 -12.65 -41.77
CA ASP A 424 -18.59 -13.61 -42.64
C ASP A 424 -17.77 -13.96 -43.87
N ALA A 425 -17.16 -12.98 -44.55
CA ALA A 425 -16.30 -13.22 -45.69
C ALA A 425 -15.09 -14.11 -45.36
N LEU A 426 -14.47 -13.89 -44.18
CA LEU A 426 -13.34 -14.71 -43.72
C LEU A 426 -13.74 -16.09 -43.26
N PHE A 427 -14.89 -16.24 -42.62
CA PHE A 427 -15.39 -17.56 -42.16
C PHE A 427 -15.90 -18.39 -43.34
N ASP A 428 -16.48 -17.78 -44.36
CA ASP A 428 -16.80 -18.44 -45.63
C ASP A 428 -15.53 -18.94 -46.33
N LEU A 429 -14.46 -18.14 -46.34
CA LEU A 429 -13.16 -18.57 -46.86
C LEU A 429 -12.61 -19.76 -46.09
N ILE A 430 -12.64 -19.70 -44.75
CA ILE A 430 -12.17 -20.77 -43.86
C ILE A 430 -12.93 -22.07 -44.16
N GLY A 431 -14.26 -21.97 -44.34
CA GLY A 431 -15.12 -23.10 -44.71
C GLY A 431 -14.75 -23.68 -46.10
N LYS A 432 -14.52 -22.84 -47.09
CA LYS A 432 -14.12 -23.28 -48.45
C LYS A 432 -12.75 -23.96 -48.45
N LEU A 433 -11.81 -23.43 -47.69
CA LEU A 433 -10.47 -24.02 -47.58
C LEU A 433 -10.43 -25.30 -46.71
N GLY A 434 -11.47 -25.54 -45.90
CA GLY A 434 -11.54 -26.71 -45.00
C GLY A 434 -10.48 -26.70 -43.89
N VAL A 435 -9.99 -25.51 -43.46
CA VAL A 435 -8.91 -25.33 -42.48
C VAL A 435 -9.44 -24.84 -41.14
N LYS A 436 -8.60 -24.90 -40.09
CA LYS A 436 -8.95 -24.31 -38.81
C LYS A 436 -8.85 -22.78 -38.85
N ASN A 437 -9.72 -22.09 -38.12
CA ASN A 437 -9.78 -20.62 -38.05
C ASN A 437 -8.40 -19.96 -37.85
N GLY A 438 -7.57 -20.55 -36.97
CA GLY A 438 -6.24 -20.02 -36.68
C GLY A 438 -5.29 -19.97 -37.86
N ILE A 439 -5.47 -20.82 -38.88
CA ILE A 439 -4.65 -20.83 -40.12
C ILE A 439 -4.86 -19.55 -40.94
N VAL A 440 -6.07 -18.97 -40.87
CA VAL A 440 -6.43 -17.73 -41.60
C VAL A 440 -6.32 -16.51 -40.67
N LEU A 441 -6.90 -16.58 -39.48
CA LEU A 441 -7.04 -15.41 -38.60
C LEU A 441 -5.74 -15.00 -37.94
N TRP A 442 -4.81 -15.94 -37.69
CA TRP A 442 -3.51 -15.60 -37.09
C TRP A 442 -2.61 -14.82 -38.04
N PRO A 443 -2.39 -15.29 -39.30
CA PRO A 443 -1.62 -14.52 -40.27
C PRO A 443 -2.22 -13.14 -40.53
N LEU A 444 -3.55 -13.03 -40.65
CA LEU A 444 -4.23 -11.75 -40.78
C LEU A 444 -3.90 -10.82 -39.62
N ARG A 445 -4.05 -11.27 -38.37
CA ARG A 445 -3.70 -10.46 -37.19
C ARG A 445 -2.26 -9.96 -37.25
N VAL A 446 -1.30 -10.83 -37.53
CA VAL A 446 0.11 -10.45 -37.62
C VAL A 446 0.33 -9.43 -38.74
N ALA A 447 -0.25 -9.65 -39.91
CA ALA A 447 -0.10 -8.75 -41.05
C ALA A 447 -0.65 -7.34 -40.78
N VAL A 448 -1.82 -7.23 -40.08
CA VAL A 448 -2.47 -5.92 -39.85
C VAL A 448 -1.95 -5.20 -38.61
N SER A 449 -1.29 -5.88 -37.68
CA SER A 449 -0.81 -5.29 -36.44
C SER A 449 0.70 -5.34 -36.20
N GLY A 450 1.40 -6.30 -36.81
CA GLY A 450 2.80 -6.59 -36.49
C GLY A 450 3.03 -7.12 -35.07
N LYS A 451 1.98 -7.64 -34.40
CA LYS A 451 2.04 -8.05 -32.98
C LYS A 451 1.47 -9.46 -32.74
N ALA A 452 2.06 -10.15 -31.78
CA ALA A 452 1.53 -11.43 -31.30
C ALA A 452 0.28 -11.24 -30.39
N PHE A 453 0.24 -10.14 -29.64
CA PHE A 453 -0.83 -9.81 -28.71
C PHE A 453 -1.45 -8.47 -29.11
N THR A 454 -2.77 -8.47 -29.28
CA THR A 454 -3.56 -7.31 -29.68
C THR A 454 -4.88 -7.24 -28.89
N PRO A 455 -5.50 -6.07 -28.77
CA PRO A 455 -6.79 -5.92 -28.09
C PRO A 455 -7.89 -6.78 -28.73
N GLY A 456 -7.95 -6.80 -30.06
CA GLY A 456 -8.86 -7.61 -30.87
C GLY A 456 -8.15 -8.69 -31.67
N GLY A 457 -8.92 -9.50 -32.41
CA GLY A 457 -8.44 -10.42 -33.44
C GLY A 457 -8.19 -9.72 -34.78
N GLY A 458 -7.85 -10.53 -35.79
CA GLY A 458 -7.62 -9.99 -37.13
C GLY A 458 -8.86 -9.31 -37.75
N VAL A 459 -10.07 -9.76 -37.44
CA VAL A 459 -11.35 -9.18 -37.88
C VAL A 459 -11.54 -7.79 -37.31
N GLU A 460 -11.55 -7.68 -35.99
CA GLU A 460 -11.82 -6.44 -35.25
C GLU A 460 -10.77 -5.37 -35.59
N ILE A 461 -9.50 -5.77 -35.71
CA ILE A 461 -8.44 -4.84 -36.09
C ILE A 461 -8.62 -4.36 -37.54
N SER A 462 -8.94 -5.27 -38.46
CA SER A 462 -9.19 -4.90 -39.85
C SER A 462 -10.34 -3.91 -39.98
N TYR A 463 -11.43 -4.13 -39.23
CA TYR A 463 -12.53 -3.18 -39.18
C TYR A 463 -12.05 -1.81 -38.67
N LEU A 464 -11.32 -1.80 -37.58
CA LEU A 464 -10.88 -0.61 -36.85
C LEU A 464 -9.96 0.28 -37.68
N ILE A 465 -8.97 -0.30 -38.37
CA ILE A 465 -7.99 0.49 -39.17
C ILE A 465 -8.52 0.86 -40.58
N GLY A 466 -9.65 0.29 -40.97
CA GLY A 466 -10.30 0.56 -42.28
C GLY A 466 -9.78 -0.32 -43.42
N LYS A 467 -10.55 -0.34 -44.53
CA LYS A 467 -10.31 -1.21 -45.67
C LYS A 467 -8.96 -0.96 -46.34
N GLU A 468 -8.65 0.30 -46.64
CA GLU A 468 -7.43 0.67 -47.36
C GLU A 468 -6.16 0.25 -46.62
N ASP A 469 -6.07 0.56 -45.34
CA ASP A 469 -4.93 0.19 -44.51
C ASP A 469 -4.83 -1.32 -44.32
N THR A 470 -5.94 -2.00 -44.11
CA THR A 470 -5.98 -3.47 -43.99
C THR A 470 -5.37 -4.12 -45.22
N LEU A 471 -5.84 -3.76 -46.41
CA LEU A 471 -5.36 -4.34 -47.67
C LEU A 471 -3.87 -3.98 -47.91
N ALA A 472 -3.47 -2.75 -47.63
CA ALA A 472 -2.07 -2.33 -47.74
C ALA A 472 -1.14 -3.11 -46.83
N ARG A 473 -1.55 -3.35 -45.56
CA ARG A 473 -0.78 -4.12 -44.60
C ARG A 473 -0.73 -5.63 -44.92
N ILE A 474 -1.79 -6.20 -45.46
CA ILE A 474 -1.79 -7.58 -45.98
C ILE A 474 -0.79 -7.73 -47.11
N ARG A 475 -0.78 -6.80 -48.11
CA ARG A 475 0.18 -6.80 -49.23
C ARG A 475 1.63 -6.74 -48.73
N LYS A 476 1.93 -5.88 -47.72
CA LYS A 476 3.24 -5.84 -47.06
C LYS A 476 3.59 -7.16 -46.39
N GLY A 477 2.62 -7.80 -45.72
CA GLY A 477 2.82 -9.11 -45.10
C GLY A 477 3.16 -10.20 -46.13
N ILE A 478 2.48 -10.22 -47.27
CA ILE A 478 2.77 -11.12 -48.40
C ILE A 478 4.19 -10.86 -48.95
N GLU A 479 4.54 -9.61 -49.21
CA GLU A 479 5.89 -9.24 -49.66
C GLU A 479 6.97 -9.67 -48.70
N LYS A 480 6.75 -9.49 -47.41
CA LYS A 480 7.71 -9.87 -46.33
C LYS A 480 7.91 -11.37 -46.22
N LEU A 481 6.91 -12.19 -46.56
CA LEU A 481 6.94 -13.64 -46.52
C LEU A 481 7.40 -14.29 -47.85
N SER A 482 7.44 -13.54 -48.96
CA SER A 482 7.85 -14.00 -50.29
C SER A 482 9.36 -13.95 -50.44
#